data_42b0503af8a2a5c57a2c9c700346d26a
#
_entry.id   42b0503af8a2a5c57a2c9c700346d26a
#
_cell.length_a   1.000
_cell.length_b   1.000
_cell.length_c   1.000
_cell.angle_alpha   90.00
_cell.angle_beta   90.00
_cell.angle_gamma   90.00
#
_symmetry.space_group_name_H-M   'P 1'
#
loop_
_entity.id
_entity.type
_entity.pdbx_description
1 polymer ?
#
loop_
_entity_poly.entity_id
_entity_poly.type
_entity_poly.pdbx_seq_one_letter_code
_entity_poly.pdbx_strand_id
1 'polypeptide(L)'
;MSDREKFLEQKMSYLEPEETELEGRGKELEINAPVTGAVTIPEAVVAGFGDGTVRFFRSDETPKIIDAHNGVVLCITTNGSEVFTGGDDGRFLQISPDGTIKEIASFGTRWVDTVAATKDSMVCSSGKNAYLWSSDNTKEKILEHTSTIGGMAFDRSGKRLAVASYGGVTLWEQGNRRWKSSRLVWKGSHSKVSFSPDGKYIVTTMQESELHGWRIRDKVDLAMRGYPAKIKSFAWVGDIPHLATAGDHQAICWPFDGKDGPLGREPVCVADCGKKISTFIEPLTGEKAIFVGFNDGTVLLS
;
A
#
# COMPACT_ATOMS: atom_id res chain seq x y z
N MET A 1 -15.16 -46.54 15.38
CA MET A 1 -14.17 -45.79 14.62
C MET A 1 -13.07 -46.73 14.17
N SER A 2 -12.84 -46.88 12.89
CA SER A 2 -11.76 -47.70 12.35
C SER A 2 -10.40 -47.04 12.57
N ASP A 3 -9.30 -47.83 12.55
CA ASP A 3 -7.95 -47.29 12.69
C ASP A 3 -7.63 -46.29 11.58
N ARG A 4 -8.30 -46.40 10.44
CA ARG A 4 -8.21 -45.49 9.31
C ARG A 4 -8.88 -44.12 9.60
N GLU A 5 -10.01 -44.13 10.30
CA GLU A 5 -10.72 -42.92 10.74
C GLU A 5 -9.92 -42.20 11.83
N LYS A 6 -9.34 -42.91 12.78
CA LYS A 6 -8.42 -42.33 13.78
C LYS A 6 -7.17 -41.72 13.16
N PHE A 7 -6.59 -42.39 12.14
CA PHE A 7 -5.43 -41.89 11.41
C PHE A 7 -5.76 -40.65 10.60
N LEU A 8 -6.95 -40.57 10.00
CA LEU A 8 -7.42 -39.39 9.26
C LEU A 8 -7.75 -38.23 10.20
N GLU A 9 -8.40 -38.47 11.34
CA GLU A 9 -8.62 -37.44 12.37
C GLU A 9 -7.30 -36.90 12.92
N GLN A 10 -6.34 -37.79 13.24
CA GLN A 10 -5.05 -37.41 13.71
C GLN A 10 -4.24 -36.61 12.64
N LYS A 11 -4.39 -36.98 11.36
CA LYS A 11 -3.77 -36.25 10.23
C LYS A 11 -4.47 -34.92 9.96
N MET A 12 -5.76 -34.81 10.19
CA MET A 12 -6.51 -33.55 10.07
C MET A 12 -6.19 -32.60 11.24
N SER A 13 -5.97 -33.11 12.46
CA SER A 13 -5.56 -32.27 13.59
C SER A 13 -4.17 -31.63 13.44
N TYR A 14 -3.30 -32.20 12.58
CA TYR A 14 -2.04 -31.58 12.19
C TYR A 14 -2.18 -30.53 11.08
N LEU A 15 -3.37 -30.35 10.51
CA LEU A 15 -3.65 -29.43 9.42
C LEU A 15 -4.41 -28.17 9.87
N GLU A 16 -4.98 -28.18 11.05
CA GLU A 16 -5.52 -26.98 11.67
C GLU A 16 -4.38 -26.31 12.45
N PRO A 17 -3.93 -25.11 12.03
CA PRO A 17 -2.97 -24.37 12.82
C PRO A 17 -3.54 -24.11 14.22
N GLU A 18 -2.73 -24.31 15.26
CA GLU A 18 -3.13 -23.93 16.61
C GLU A 18 -3.47 -22.43 16.63
N GLU A 19 -4.63 -22.11 17.22
CA GLU A 19 -5.05 -20.72 17.42
C GLU A 19 -3.95 -19.97 18.20
N THR A 20 -3.45 -18.92 17.63
CA THR A 20 -2.41 -18.10 18.28
C THR A 20 -3.03 -17.25 19.40
N GLU A 21 -2.19 -16.81 20.36
CA GLU A 21 -2.64 -15.89 21.43
C GLU A 21 -3.25 -14.60 20.85
N LEU A 22 -2.78 -14.15 19.69
CA LEU A 22 -3.28 -12.98 18.99
C LEU A 22 -4.69 -13.25 18.40
N GLU A 23 -4.90 -14.40 17.80
CA GLU A 23 -6.21 -14.82 17.27
C GLU A 23 -7.23 -14.99 18.38
N GLY A 24 -6.85 -15.62 19.49
CA GLY A 24 -7.73 -15.80 20.67
C GLY A 24 -8.12 -14.48 21.36
N ARG A 25 -7.39 -13.40 21.12
CA ARG A 25 -7.76 -12.03 21.57
C ARG A 25 -8.50 -11.25 20.48
N GLY A 26 -8.50 -11.74 19.26
CA GLY A 26 -9.13 -11.10 18.11
C GLY A 26 -10.64 -11.25 18.11
N LYS A 27 -11.29 -10.49 17.25
CA LYS A 27 -12.70 -10.66 16.91
C LYS A 27 -12.80 -11.05 15.45
N GLU A 28 -13.35 -12.20 15.18
CA GLU A 28 -13.65 -12.62 13.81
C GLU A 28 -14.91 -11.93 13.31
N LEU A 29 -14.84 -11.36 12.12
CA LEU A 29 -15.94 -10.70 11.45
C LEU A 29 -16.12 -11.33 10.06
N GLU A 30 -17.24 -12.00 9.86
CA GLU A 30 -17.60 -12.52 8.54
C GLU A 30 -18.04 -11.38 7.64
N ILE A 31 -17.27 -11.14 6.56
CA ILE A 31 -17.50 -10.07 5.62
C ILE A 31 -17.59 -10.65 4.21
N ASN A 32 -18.78 -10.64 3.61
CA ASN A 32 -19.04 -11.21 2.29
C ASN A 32 -18.58 -10.33 1.13
N ALA A 33 -17.42 -9.66 1.27
CA ALA A 33 -16.84 -8.82 0.25
C ALA A 33 -15.31 -8.81 0.36
N PRO A 34 -14.56 -8.88 -0.77
CA PRO A 34 -13.11 -8.83 -0.73
C PRO A 34 -12.61 -7.46 -0.27
N VAL A 35 -11.61 -7.44 0.62
CA VAL A 35 -10.89 -6.24 1.01
C VAL A 35 -9.97 -5.81 -0.13
N THR A 36 -10.06 -4.56 -0.56
CA THR A 36 -9.20 -3.99 -1.62
C THR A 36 -8.05 -3.17 -1.06
N GLY A 37 -8.18 -2.65 0.14
CA GLY A 37 -7.14 -1.93 0.87
C GLY A 37 -7.63 -1.49 2.24
N ALA A 38 -6.71 -1.12 3.10
CA ALA A 38 -7.02 -0.58 4.42
C ALA A 38 -6.04 0.51 4.83
N VAL A 39 -6.50 1.39 5.71
CA VAL A 39 -5.71 2.46 6.33
C VAL A 39 -6.10 2.59 7.80
N THR A 40 -5.21 3.17 8.60
CA THR A 40 -5.48 3.47 10.00
C THR A 40 -5.65 4.98 10.18
N ILE A 41 -6.69 5.37 10.87
CA ILE A 41 -6.91 6.73 11.41
C ILE A 41 -6.99 6.63 12.93
N PRO A 42 -6.95 7.74 13.69
CA PRO A 42 -7.17 7.67 15.13
C PRO A 42 -8.46 6.89 15.47
N GLU A 43 -8.32 5.89 16.35
CA GLU A 43 -9.43 5.07 16.88
C GLU A 43 -10.14 4.15 15.87
N ALA A 44 -9.65 4.01 14.62
CA ALA A 44 -10.27 3.11 13.66
C ALA A 44 -9.30 2.55 12.62
N VAL A 45 -9.52 1.28 12.24
CA VAL A 45 -9.06 0.75 10.96
C VAL A 45 -10.18 0.96 9.94
N VAL A 46 -9.86 1.50 8.78
CA VAL A 46 -10.83 1.76 7.72
C VAL A 46 -10.44 0.97 6.48
N ALA A 47 -11.34 0.12 6.02
CA ALA A 47 -11.10 -0.70 4.84
C ALA A 47 -12.10 -0.42 3.72
N GLY A 48 -11.59 -0.45 2.48
CA GLY A 48 -12.38 -0.42 1.25
C GLY A 48 -12.64 -1.83 0.73
N PHE A 49 -13.79 -2.03 0.13
CA PHE A 49 -14.25 -3.35 -0.30
C PHE A 49 -14.64 -3.40 -1.78
N GLY A 50 -14.65 -4.62 -2.31
CA GLY A 50 -15.05 -4.88 -3.69
C GLY A 50 -16.55 -4.72 -3.96
N ASP A 51 -17.36 -4.55 -2.92
CA ASP A 51 -18.80 -4.23 -3.02
C ASP A 51 -19.07 -2.71 -3.02
N GLY A 52 -18.03 -1.87 -3.05
CA GLY A 52 -18.12 -0.42 -3.05
C GLY A 52 -18.25 0.21 -1.67
N THR A 53 -18.33 -0.61 -0.61
CA THR A 53 -18.42 -0.08 0.76
C THR A 53 -17.07 0.31 1.31
N VAL A 54 -17.08 1.30 2.21
CA VAL A 54 -15.97 1.63 3.12
C VAL A 54 -16.43 1.36 4.54
N ARG A 55 -15.68 0.57 5.28
CA ARG A 55 -16.10 0.15 6.63
C ARG A 55 -15.08 0.60 7.68
N PHE A 56 -15.60 1.16 8.76
CA PHE A 56 -14.83 1.64 9.91
C PHE A 56 -14.93 0.63 11.03
N PHE A 57 -13.79 0.06 11.41
CA PHE A 57 -13.66 -0.91 12.50
C PHE A 57 -13.08 -0.19 13.71
N ARG A 58 -13.85 -0.08 14.78
CA ARG A 58 -13.44 0.45 16.09
C ARG A 58 -13.46 -0.65 17.13
N SER A 59 -12.68 -0.46 18.18
CA SER A 59 -12.70 -1.40 19.31
C SER A 59 -14.12 -1.50 19.87
N ASP A 60 -14.57 -2.75 20.11
CA ASP A 60 -15.84 -3.09 20.79
C ASP A 60 -17.13 -2.55 20.14
N GLU A 61 -17.03 -1.95 18.94
CA GLU A 61 -18.18 -1.47 18.18
C GLU A 61 -18.53 -2.38 16.98
N THR A 62 -19.80 -2.34 16.58
CA THR A 62 -20.21 -2.88 15.28
C THR A 62 -19.60 -2.01 14.17
N PRO A 63 -18.98 -2.61 13.12
CA PRO A 63 -18.41 -1.85 12.04
C PRO A 63 -19.41 -0.91 11.39
N LYS A 64 -19.05 0.36 11.26
CA LYS A 64 -19.85 1.34 10.52
C LYS A 64 -19.62 1.14 9.03
N ILE A 65 -20.69 0.87 8.29
CA ILE A 65 -20.67 0.61 6.85
C ILE A 65 -21.13 1.88 6.13
N ILE A 66 -20.35 2.30 5.13
CA ILE A 66 -20.62 3.46 4.29
C ILE A 66 -20.70 2.99 2.83
N ASP A 67 -21.83 3.20 2.18
CA ASP A 67 -22.01 2.98 0.73
C ASP A 67 -21.31 4.12 -0.02
N ALA A 68 -20.03 3.92 -0.35
CA ALA A 68 -19.18 4.97 -0.88
C ALA A 68 -19.22 5.03 -2.42
N HIS A 69 -19.05 3.89 -3.07
CA HIS A 69 -18.95 3.78 -4.54
C HIS A 69 -20.04 2.90 -5.14
N ASN A 70 -20.44 3.20 -6.39
CA ASN A 70 -21.38 2.39 -7.16
C ASN A 70 -20.68 1.21 -7.89
N GLY A 71 -19.59 0.72 -7.38
CA GLY A 71 -18.76 -0.33 -7.92
C GLY A 71 -17.65 -0.67 -6.91
N VAL A 72 -16.47 -1.07 -7.38
CA VAL A 72 -15.36 -1.48 -6.53
C VAL A 72 -14.63 -0.25 -5.97
N VAL A 73 -14.29 -0.26 -4.68
CA VAL A 73 -13.26 0.64 -4.13
C VAL A 73 -11.91 0.16 -4.65
N LEU A 74 -11.29 0.89 -5.57
CA LEU A 74 -10.02 0.49 -6.20
C LEU A 74 -8.80 0.86 -5.35
N CYS A 75 -8.87 1.96 -4.63
CA CYS A 75 -7.77 2.46 -3.81
C CYS A 75 -8.27 3.25 -2.60
N ILE A 76 -7.47 3.24 -1.55
CA ILE A 76 -7.74 3.94 -0.30
C ILE A 76 -6.45 4.52 0.27
N THR A 77 -6.53 5.72 0.84
CA THR A 77 -5.43 6.38 1.56
C THR A 77 -5.97 7.26 2.67
N THR A 78 -5.08 7.79 3.50
CA THR A 78 -5.44 8.74 4.56
C THR A 78 -4.43 9.88 4.65
N ASN A 79 -4.87 11.04 5.12
CA ASN A 79 -4.00 12.14 5.53
C ASN A 79 -3.69 12.12 7.04
N GLY A 80 -4.09 11.04 7.73
CA GLY A 80 -3.96 10.84 9.18
C GLY A 80 -5.25 11.14 9.97
N SER A 81 -6.24 11.79 9.37
CA SER A 81 -7.53 12.10 10.03
C SER A 81 -8.74 11.72 9.17
N GLU A 82 -8.64 11.88 7.88
CA GLU A 82 -9.69 11.59 6.91
C GLU A 82 -9.24 10.53 5.92
N VAL A 83 -10.19 9.87 5.30
CA VAL A 83 -9.97 8.79 4.34
C VAL A 83 -10.30 9.29 2.94
N PHE A 84 -9.49 8.89 1.97
CA PHE A 84 -9.67 9.21 0.56
C PHE A 84 -9.74 7.92 -0.24
N THR A 85 -10.75 7.82 -1.12
CA THR A 85 -10.97 6.62 -1.94
C THR A 85 -11.18 6.95 -3.39
N GLY A 86 -10.73 6.05 -4.25
CA GLY A 86 -11.06 6.04 -5.67
C GLY A 86 -11.77 4.74 -6.05
N GLY A 87 -12.68 4.83 -7.01
CA GLY A 87 -13.48 3.70 -7.47
C GLY A 87 -13.47 3.53 -8.99
N ASP A 88 -13.96 2.38 -9.43
CA ASP A 88 -14.20 2.09 -10.84
C ASP A 88 -15.43 2.85 -11.41
N ASP A 89 -16.23 3.43 -10.53
CA ASP A 89 -17.29 4.39 -10.87
C ASP A 89 -16.77 5.80 -11.25
N GLY A 90 -15.43 5.98 -11.21
CA GLY A 90 -14.77 7.22 -11.58
C GLY A 90 -14.83 8.33 -10.54
N ARG A 91 -15.26 8.03 -9.32
CA ARG A 91 -15.36 9.02 -8.24
C ARG A 91 -14.10 9.05 -7.38
N PHE A 92 -13.71 10.25 -6.98
CA PHE A 92 -12.71 10.52 -5.95
C PHE A 92 -13.42 11.13 -4.74
N LEU A 93 -13.38 10.42 -3.63
CA LEU A 93 -14.14 10.76 -2.42
C LEU A 93 -13.22 11.05 -1.24
N GLN A 94 -13.64 11.96 -0.39
CA GLN A 94 -13.16 12.21 0.97
C GLN A 94 -14.23 11.74 1.94
N ILE A 95 -13.84 10.94 2.92
CA ILE A 95 -14.74 10.36 3.94
C ILE A 95 -14.22 10.75 5.31
N SER A 96 -15.02 11.47 6.05
CA SER A 96 -14.71 11.89 7.42
C SER A 96 -14.89 10.73 8.43
N PRO A 97 -14.29 10.80 9.64
CA PRO A 97 -14.42 9.73 10.65
C PRO A 97 -15.86 9.45 11.08
N ASP A 98 -16.75 10.45 10.96
CA ASP A 98 -18.19 10.29 11.20
C ASP A 98 -18.93 9.62 10.02
N GLY A 99 -18.22 9.28 8.94
CA GLY A 99 -18.76 8.65 7.73
C GLY A 99 -19.40 9.61 6.74
N THR A 100 -19.27 10.91 6.92
CA THR A 100 -19.74 11.90 5.95
C THR A 100 -18.89 11.83 4.69
N ILE A 101 -19.55 11.66 3.52
CA ILE A 101 -18.91 11.61 2.21
C ILE A 101 -18.92 12.99 1.57
N LYS A 102 -17.76 13.39 1.04
CA LYS A 102 -17.63 14.53 0.15
C LYS A 102 -17.00 14.08 -1.17
N GLU A 103 -17.73 14.26 -2.28
CA GLU A 103 -17.17 14.04 -3.61
C GLU A 103 -16.23 15.19 -3.98
N ILE A 104 -14.94 14.85 -4.23
CA ILE A 104 -13.92 15.80 -4.66
C ILE A 104 -13.94 15.97 -6.17
N ALA A 105 -14.08 14.85 -6.89
CA ALA A 105 -14.16 14.85 -8.35
C ALA A 105 -14.88 13.61 -8.87
N SER A 106 -15.41 13.74 -10.10
CA SER A 106 -15.94 12.62 -10.88
C SER A 106 -15.39 12.67 -12.31
N PHE A 107 -14.96 11.51 -12.80
CA PHE A 107 -14.37 11.32 -14.13
C PHE A 107 -15.27 10.48 -15.06
N GLY A 108 -16.53 10.29 -14.68
CA GLY A 108 -17.50 9.47 -15.40
C GLY A 108 -17.10 7.99 -15.33
N THR A 109 -16.94 7.33 -16.47
CA THR A 109 -16.58 5.89 -16.54
C THR A 109 -15.07 5.61 -16.45
N ARG A 110 -14.25 6.63 -16.27
CA ARG A 110 -12.78 6.47 -16.13
C ARG A 110 -12.43 6.22 -14.67
N TRP A 111 -11.80 5.13 -14.40
CA TRP A 111 -11.39 4.71 -13.07
C TRP A 111 -10.50 5.72 -12.36
N VAL A 112 -10.62 5.75 -11.05
CA VAL A 112 -9.68 6.39 -10.14
C VAL A 112 -8.86 5.29 -9.48
N ASP A 113 -7.68 5.00 -10.08
CA ASP A 113 -6.89 3.80 -9.76
C ASP A 113 -5.93 4.01 -8.60
N THR A 114 -5.49 5.23 -8.37
CA THR A 114 -4.56 5.55 -7.30
C THR A 114 -4.89 6.89 -6.65
N VAL A 115 -4.66 6.95 -5.35
CA VAL A 115 -4.86 8.14 -4.54
C VAL A 115 -3.68 8.32 -3.58
N ALA A 116 -3.35 9.57 -3.28
CA ALA A 116 -2.42 9.87 -2.20
C ALA A 116 -2.86 11.17 -1.51
N ALA A 117 -2.62 11.28 -0.21
CA ALA A 117 -3.00 12.44 0.56
C ALA A 117 -1.94 12.81 1.58
N THR A 118 -1.91 14.09 1.92
CA THR A 118 -1.18 14.67 3.03
C THR A 118 -2.14 15.58 3.79
N LYS A 119 -1.66 16.19 4.87
CA LYS A 119 -2.46 17.19 5.61
C LYS A 119 -2.90 18.36 4.72
N ASP A 120 -2.06 18.77 3.75
CA ASP A 120 -2.24 20.00 2.99
C ASP A 120 -2.66 19.76 1.53
N SER A 121 -2.55 18.53 1.03
CA SER A 121 -2.80 18.21 -0.39
C SER A 121 -3.36 16.80 -0.56
N MET A 122 -4.16 16.64 -1.60
CA MET A 122 -4.66 15.34 -2.05
C MET A 122 -4.55 15.21 -3.55
N VAL A 123 -4.33 14.00 -4.03
CA VAL A 123 -4.17 13.71 -5.45
C VAL A 123 -4.84 12.40 -5.79
N CYS A 124 -5.48 12.35 -6.95
CA CYS A 124 -5.96 11.11 -7.56
C CYS A 124 -5.46 10.98 -9.00
N SER A 125 -5.41 9.76 -9.50
CA SER A 125 -5.18 9.51 -10.92
C SER A 125 -6.46 9.13 -11.66
N SER A 126 -6.53 9.52 -12.92
CA SER A 126 -7.45 8.93 -13.89
C SER A 126 -6.74 8.79 -15.23
N GLY A 127 -6.42 7.53 -15.58
CA GLY A 127 -5.59 7.20 -16.72
C GLY A 127 -4.17 7.74 -16.57
N LYS A 128 -3.72 8.60 -17.49
CA LYS A 128 -2.38 9.20 -17.50
C LYS A 128 -2.26 10.55 -16.77
N ASN A 129 -3.33 11.04 -16.17
CA ASN A 129 -3.35 12.34 -15.51
C ASN A 129 -3.46 12.18 -14.00
N ALA A 130 -2.62 12.90 -13.26
CA ALA A 130 -2.78 13.11 -11.84
C ALA A 130 -3.45 14.47 -11.60
N TYR A 131 -4.48 14.47 -10.79
CA TYR A 131 -5.26 15.66 -10.44
C TYR A 131 -4.97 16.00 -9.00
N LEU A 132 -4.43 17.18 -8.77
CA LEU A 132 -3.95 17.66 -7.48
C LEU A 132 -4.87 18.75 -6.94
N TRP A 133 -5.21 18.67 -5.67
CA TRP A 133 -5.97 19.68 -4.91
C TRP A 133 -5.23 20.03 -3.62
N SER A 134 -5.46 21.25 -3.16
CA SER A 134 -5.15 21.64 -1.78
C SER A 134 -6.23 21.12 -0.81
N SER A 135 -5.95 21.14 0.48
CA SER A 135 -6.85 20.63 1.53
C SER A 135 -8.21 21.35 1.59
N ASP A 136 -8.30 22.59 1.07
CA ASP A 136 -9.56 23.33 0.91
C ASP A 136 -10.38 22.90 -0.32
N ASN A 137 -9.95 21.85 -1.02
CA ASN A 137 -10.51 21.32 -2.27
C ASN A 137 -10.42 22.27 -3.48
N THR A 138 -9.58 23.28 -3.43
CA THR A 138 -9.27 24.07 -4.62
C THR A 138 -8.37 23.24 -5.54
N LYS A 139 -8.84 22.97 -6.77
CA LYS A 139 -8.05 22.24 -7.77
C LYS A 139 -6.84 23.08 -8.16
N GLU A 140 -5.66 22.61 -7.77
CA GLU A 140 -4.43 23.31 -8.06
C GLU A 140 -3.91 23.02 -9.46
N LYS A 141 -3.92 21.73 -9.87
CA LYS A 141 -3.19 21.35 -11.07
C LYS A 141 -3.57 19.99 -11.64
N ILE A 142 -3.40 19.88 -12.97
CA ILE A 142 -3.35 18.60 -13.69
C ILE A 142 -1.87 18.35 -14.04
N LEU A 143 -1.35 17.21 -13.62
CA LEU A 143 -0.01 16.73 -13.92
C LEU A 143 -0.13 15.63 -14.98
N GLU A 144 0.24 15.94 -16.21
CA GLU A 144 0.14 15.01 -17.33
C GLU A 144 1.36 14.11 -17.43
N HIS A 145 1.12 12.84 -17.76
CA HIS A 145 2.15 11.81 -17.95
C HIS A 145 2.00 11.15 -19.32
N THR A 146 3.06 10.49 -19.77
CA THR A 146 3.07 9.84 -21.09
C THR A 146 2.30 8.52 -21.16
N SER A 147 2.12 7.86 -20.01
CA SER A 147 1.40 6.59 -19.87
C SER A 147 0.54 6.57 -18.62
N THR A 148 -0.31 5.55 -18.49
CA THR A 148 -1.14 5.33 -17.31
C THR A 148 -0.32 5.35 -16.03
N ILE A 149 -0.85 6.00 -15.02
CA ILE A 149 -0.24 6.08 -13.69
C ILE A 149 -0.48 4.77 -12.96
N GLY A 150 0.57 4.15 -12.45
CA GLY A 150 0.51 2.91 -11.68
C GLY A 150 0.56 3.10 -10.17
N GLY A 151 1.03 4.26 -9.71
CA GLY A 151 1.09 4.58 -8.29
C GLY A 151 1.52 6.00 -8.03
N MET A 152 1.13 6.54 -6.88
CA MET A 152 1.49 7.89 -6.43
C MET A 152 1.80 7.89 -4.93
N ALA A 153 2.76 8.69 -4.54
CA ALA A 153 3.08 8.91 -3.13
C ALA A 153 3.65 10.31 -2.91
N PHE A 154 3.20 10.96 -1.84
CA PHE A 154 3.87 12.14 -1.33
C PHE A 154 5.07 11.74 -0.44
N ASP A 155 6.07 12.60 -0.38
CA ASP A 155 7.07 12.51 0.67
C ASP A 155 6.50 13.00 2.02
N ARG A 156 7.23 12.74 3.10
CA ARG A 156 6.79 13.11 4.46
C ARG A 156 6.50 14.62 4.61
N SER A 157 7.14 15.47 3.82
CA SER A 157 6.92 16.93 3.87
C SER A 157 5.71 17.40 3.07
N GLY A 158 5.13 16.54 2.23
CA GLY A 158 4.06 16.86 1.28
C GLY A 158 4.51 17.74 0.11
N LYS A 159 5.80 18.09 0.02
CA LYS A 159 6.35 19.00 -1.02
C LYS A 159 6.85 18.27 -2.27
N ARG A 160 6.97 16.96 -2.22
CA ARG A 160 7.36 16.13 -3.36
C ARG A 160 6.29 15.06 -3.59
N LEU A 161 5.93 14.86 -4.85
CA LEU A 161 5.02 13.81 -5.30
C LEU A 161 5.77 12.92 -6.29
N ALA A 162 5.89 11.65 -5.99
CA ALA A 162 6.37 10.63 -6.90
C ALA A 162 5.20 10.00 -7.65
N VAL A 163 5.30 9.94 -8.97
CA VAL A 163 4.29 9.33 -9.84
C VAL A 163 4.94 8.23 -10.67
N ALA A 164 4.60 6.98 -10.38
CA ALA A 164 5.06 5.80 -11.08
C ALA A 164 4.24 5.54 -12.34
N SER A 165 4.91 5.21 -13.42
CA SER A 165 4.27 4.89 -14.71
C SER A 165 5.20 4.01 -15.56
N TYR A 166 4.82 3.66 -16.77
CA TYR A 166 5.75 2.97 -17.66
C TYR A 166 7.01 3.82 -17.91
N GLY A 167 8.18 3.19 -17.78
CA GLY A 167 9.49 3.81 -17.99
C GLY A 167 10.04 4.57 -16.78
N GLY A 168 9.48 4.41 -15.58
CA GLY A 168 10.04 4.94 -14.33
C GLY A 168 9.10 5.85 -13.54
N VAL A 169 9.71 6.78 -12.78
CA VAL A 169 9.00 7.70 -11.89
C VAL A 169 9.20 9.14 -12.35
N THR A 170 8.12 9.92 -12.39
CA THR A 170 8.19 11.36 -12.46
C THR A 170 8.15 11.92 -11.04
N LEU A 171 9.22 12.57 -10.64
CA LEU A 171 9.29 13.28 -9.36
C LEU A 171 8.86 14.72 -9.59
N TRP A 172 7.77 15.10 -8.96
CA TRP A 172 7.27 16.48 -8.92
C TRP A 172 7.68 17.14 -7.61
N GLU A 173 8.18 18.36 -7.69
CA GLU A 173 8.62 19.16 -6.53
C GLU A 173 7.88 20.49 -6.51
N GLN A 174 7.28 20.79 -5.37
CA GLN A 174 6.58 22.05 -5.16
C GLN A 174 7.57 23.20 -5.03
N GLY A 175 7.57 24.10 -6.01
CA GLY A 175 8.32 25.36 -5.95
C GLY A 175 7.42 26.51 -5.52
N ASN A 176 8.00 27.69 -5.32
CA ASN A 176 7.28 28.89 -4.85
C ASN A 176 6.09 29.30 -5.73
N ARG A 177 6.15 29.04 -7.04
CA ARG A 177 5.11 29.45 -8.01
C ARG A 177 4.55 28.30 -8.83
N ARG A 178 5.24 27.16 -8.91
CA ARG A 178 4.85 26.02 -9.76
C ARG A 178 5.53 24.74 -9.30
N TRP A 179 4.87 23.65 -9.58
CA TRP A 179 5.46 22.32 -9.51
C TRP A 179 6.47 22.16 -10.66
N LYS A 180 7.65 21.61 -10.36
CA LYS A 180 8.69 21.26 -11.33
C LYS A 180 8.80 19.74 -11.35
N SER A 181 9.01 19.16 -12.53
CA SER A 181 9.21 17.73 -12.67
C SER A 181 10.65 17.38 -13.04
N SER A 182 11.08 16.23 -12.57
CA SER A 182 12.28 15.55 -13.05
C SER A 182 11.97 14.07 -13.26
N ARG A 183 12.73 13.39 -14.12
CA ARG A 183 12.47 11.99 -14.45
C ARG A 183 13.53 11.09 -13.82
N LEU A 184 13.09 10.02 -13.20
CA LEU A 184 13.87 8.86 -12.77
C LEU A 184 13.52 7.72 -13.74
N VAL A 185 14.45 7.37 -14.61
CA VAL A 185 14.18 6.51 -15.76
C VAL A 185 14.62 5.09 -15.47
N TRP A 186 13.69 4.14 -15.71
CA TRP A 186 13.98 2.73 -15.76
C TRP A 186 12.94 2.00 -16.61
N LYS A 187 13.37 1.09 -17.46
CA LYS A 187 12.49 0.35 -18.37
C LYS A 187 11.57 -0.60 -17.58
N GLY A 188 10.30 -0.61 -17.90
CA GLY A 188 9.31 -1.49 -17.32
C GLY A 188 8.08 -0.76 -16.79
N SER A 189 7.10 -1.51 -16.30
CA SER A 189 5.86 -0.97 -15.75
C SER A 189 5.98 -0.84 -14.24
N HIS A 190 6.08 0.39 -13.76
CA HIS A 190 6.17 0.71 -12.34
C HIS A 190 4.78 0.91 -11.75
N SER A 191 4.56 0.31 -10.58
CA SER A 191 3.28 0.33 -9.87
C SER A 191 3.41 1.06 -8.53
N LYS A 192 3.14 0.40 -7.39
CA LYS A 192 3.25 1.01 -6.06
C LYS A 192 4.58 1.76 -5.92
N VAL A 193 4.52 2.98 -5.43
CA VAL A 193 5.70 3.84 -5.21
C VAL A 193 5.71 4.36 -3.77
N SER A 194 6.89 4.51 -3.18
CA SER A 194 7.07 5.14 -1.87
C SER A 194 8.40 5.86 -1.77
N PHE A 195 8.44 6.92 -0.97
CA PHE A 195 9.69 7.52 -0.49
C PHE A 195 10.19 6.76 0.72
N SER A 196 11.51 6.69 0.90
CA SER A 196 12.08 6.28 2.19
C SER A 196 11.69 7.29 3.29
N PRO A 197 11.61 6.88 4.56
CA PRO A 197 11.23 7.76 5.67
C PRO A 197 12.11 9.01 5.79
N ASP A 198 13.40 8.91 5.44
CA ASP A 198 14.35 10.03 5.40
C ASP A 198 14.31 10.84 4.10
N GLY A 199 13.46 10.45 3.15
CA GLY A 199 13.25 11.14 1.87
C GLY A 199 14.41 11.09 0.90
N LYS A 200 15.40 10.20 1.09
CA LYS A 200 16.60 10.08 0.24
C LYS A 200 16.40 9.16 -0.96
N TYR A 201 15.46 8.21 -0.85
CA TYR A 201 15.21 7.19 -1.85
C TYR A 201 13.75 7.18 -2.28
N ILE A 202 13.52 6.74 -3.50
CA ILE A 202 12.21 6.34 -4.04
C ILE A 202 12.31 4.87 -4.45
N VAL A 203 11.31 4.07 -4.11
CA VAL A 203 11.22 2.66 -4.50
C VAL A 203 9.87 2.38 -5.12
N THR A 204 9.86 1.53 -6.14
CA THR A 204 8.65 1.07 -6.82
C THR A 204 8.61 -0.44 -6.91
N THR A 205 7.40 -1.02 -6.89
CA THR A 205 7.18 -2.37 -7.42
C THR A 205 7.05 -2.33 -8.93
N MET A 206 7.39 -3.44 -9.57
CA MET A 206 7.31 -3.60 -11.01
C MET A 206 6.44 -4.81 -11.39
N GLN A 207 5.98 -4.85 -12.64
CA GLN A 207 5.28 -6.04 -13.16
C GLN A 207 6.21 -7.25 -13.24
N GLU A 208 7.50 -7.02 -13.38
CA GLU A 208 8.56 -7.98 -13.61
C GLU A 208 9.08 -8.67 -12.33
N SER A 209 8.29 -8.86 -11.31
CA SER A 209 8.69 -9.52 -10.05
C SER A 209 10.00 -9.00 -9.46
N GLU A 210 10.23 -7.71 -9.57
CA GLU A 210 11.37 -7.01 -8.97
C GLU A 210 10.94 -5.67 -8.38
N LEU A 211 11.78 -5.11 -7.51
CA LEU A 211 11.68 -3.71 -7.10
C LEU A 211 12.80 -2.93 -7.77
N HIS A 212 12.45 -1.72 -8.13
CA HIS A 212 13.43 -0.76 -8.59
C HIS A 212 13.34 0.51 -7.75
N GLY A 213 14.50 1.11 -7.48
CA GLY A 213 14.55 2.34 -6.70
C GLY A 213 15.62 3.28 -7.22
N TRP A 214 15.63 4.49 -6.66
CA TRP A 214 16.61 5.52 -6.97
C TRP A 214 17.03 6.27 -5.71
N ARG A 215 18.31 6.55 -5.61
CA ARG A 215 18.80 7.56 -4.70
C ARG A 215 18.56 8.94 -5.34
N ILE A 216 17.72 9.75 -4.71
CA ILE A 216 17.16 10.96 -5.35
C ILE A 216 18.25 11.99 -5.71
N ARG A 217 19.27 12.19 -4.84
CA ARG A 217 20.27 13.25 -4.98
C ARG A 217 21.09 13.17 -6.28
N ASP A 218 21.39 11.96 -6.75
CA ASP A 218 22.30 11.70 -7.89
C ASP A 218 21.69 10.72 -8.90
N LYS A 219 20.44 10.29 -8.67
CA LYS A 219 19.67 9.41 -9.53
C LYS A 219 20.31 8.03 -9.75
N VAL A 220 21.18 7.60 -8.84
CA VAL A 220 21.73 6.23 -8.86
C VAL A 220 20.60 5.26 -8.65
N ASP A 221 20.48 4.29 -9.54
CA ASP A 221 19.46 3.26 -9.52
C ASP A 221 19.83 2.10 -8.58
N LEU A 222 18.81 1.44 -8.07
CA LEU A 222 18.87 0.34 -7.12
C LEU A 222 17.93 -0.75 -7.65
N ALA A 223 18.49 -1.92 -8.00
CA ALA A 223 17.69 -3.07 -8.43
C ALA A 223 17.69 -4.15 -7.34
N MET A 224 16.50 -4.51 -6.87
CA MET A 224 16.28 -5.56 -5.88
C MET A 224 15.52 -6.70 -6.55
N ARG A 225 16.21 -7.82 -6.81
CA ARG A 225 15.76 -8.92 -7.65
C ARG A 225 15.78 -10.24 -6.90
N GLY A 226 15.26 -11.31 -7.57
CA GLY A 226 15.30 -12.66 -7.05
C GLY A 226 13.98 -13.16 -6.48
N TYR A 227 12.90 -12.42 -6.64
CA TYR A 227 11.57 -12.79 -6.15
C TYR A 227 10.92 -13.85 -7.04
N PRO A 228 10.41 -14.94 -6.45
CA PRO A 228 9.69 -15.96 -7.20
C PRO A 228 8.30 -15.51 -7.66
N ALA A 229 7.75 -14.47 -7.04
CA ALA A 229 6.43 -13.93 -7.38
C ALA A 229 6.44 -12.41 -7.47
N LYS A 230 5.37 -11.84 -8.08
CA LYS A 230 5.19 -10.40 -8.16
C LYS A 230 5.04 -9.77 -6.76
N ILE A 231 5.82 -8.72 -6.51
CA ILE A 231 5.76 -7.98 -5.25
C ILE A 231 4.51 -7.08 -5.26
N LYS A 232 3.51 -7.45 -4.46
CA LYS A 232 2.26 -6.70 -4.33
C LYS A 232 2.27 -5.71 -3.17
N SER A 233 3.09 -5.99 -2.15
CA SER A 233 3.17 -5.18 -0.95
C SER A 233 4.60 -4.97 -0.50
N PHE A 234 4.87 -3.78 -0.01
CA PHE A 234 6.07 -3.43 0.73
C PHE A 234 5.77 -2.31 1.72
N ALA A 235 6.55 -2.22 2.78
CA ALA A 235 6.46 -1.19 3.79
C ALA A 235 7.81 -0.84 4.39
N TRP A 236 7.96 0.38 4.89
CA TRP A 236 9.13 0.82 5.64
C TRP A 236 8.98 0.45 7.11
N VAL A 237 10.02 -0.11 7.70
CA VAL A 237 10.02 -0.67 9.06
C VAL A 237 11.14 -0.09 9.89
N GLY A 238 10.83 0.19 11.15
CA GLY A 238 11.78 0.64 12.17
C GLY A 238 12.29 2.07 12.01
N ASP A 239 12.98 2.55 13.02
CA ASP A 239 13.61 3.87 13.05
C ASP A 239 14.80 3.97 12.07
N ILE A 240 15.53 2.87 11.91
CA ILE A 240 16.54 2.68 10.87
C ILE A 240 15.83 2.08 9.67
N PRO A 241 15.72 2.80 8.54
CA PRO A 241 14.83 2.39 7.47
C PRO A 241 15.25 1.05 6.83
N HIS A 242 14.41 0.06 7.00
CA HIS A 242 14.41 -1.19 6.24
C HIS A 242 13.16 -1.24 5.38
N LEU A 243 13.29 -1.69 4.15
CA LEU A 243 12.16 -1.93 3.26
C LEU A 243 11.78 -3.40 3.32
N ALA A 244 10.75 -3.72 4.08
CA ALA A 244 10.17 -5.06 4.10
C ALA A 244 9.28 -5.26 2.87
N THR A 245 9.42 -6.41 2.19
CA THR A 245 8.78 -6.70 0.92
C THR A 245 8.19 -8.09 0.90
N ALA A 246 7.00 -8.24 0.33
CA ALA A 246 6.36 -9.51 0.03
C ALA A 246 6.82 -10.05 -1.34
N GLY A 247 6.35 -11.25 -1.70
CA GLY A 247 6.61 -11.88 -3.01
C GLY A 247 7.54 -13.07 -2.96
N ASP A 248 7.93 -13.51 -1.77
CA ASP A 248 8.73 -14.71 -1.51
C ASP A 248 8.06 -15.56 -0.41
N HIS A 249 8.62 -16.70 -0.08
CA HIS A 249 8.19 -17.58 1.03
C HIS A 249 8.37 -16.94 2.41
N GLN A 250 9.02 -15.82 2.46
CA GLN A 250 9.35 -15.03 3.64
C GLN A 250 9.23 -13.53 3.33
N ALA A 251 9.28 -12.68 4.31
CA ALA A 251 9.46 -11.25 4.09
C ALA A 251 10.95 -10.93 3.91
N ILE A 252 11.27 -10.17 2.88
CA ILE A 252 12.64 -9.76 2.55
C ILE A 252 12.83 -8.30 2.96
N CYS A 253 13.72 -8.04 3.92
CA CYS A 253 13.96 -6.73 4.49
C CYS A 253 15.28 -6.14 3.96
N TRP A 254 15.20 -5.20 3.05
CA TRP A 254 16.34 -4.51 2.45
C TRP A 254 16.81 -3.37 3.34
N PRO A 255 18.13 -3.30 3.65
CA PRO A 255 18.66 -2.22 4.47
C PRO A 255 18.82 -0.92 3.66
N PHE A 256 18.18 0.15 4.11
CA PHE A 256 18.30 1.50 3.52
C PHE A 256 19.00 2.50 4.43
N ASP A 257 19.58 2.02 5.51
CA ASP A 257 20.47 2.78 6.38
C ASP A 257 21.81 3.05 5.68
N GLY A 258 22.50 4.09 6.13
CA GLY A 258 23.80 4.44 5.59
C GLY A 258 23.75 5.28 4.30
N LYS A 259 24.93 5.44 3.67
CA LYS A 259 25.15 6.37 2.56
C LYS A 259 24.59 5.86 1.23
N ASP A 260 24.66 4.55 1.02
CA ASP A 260 24.41 3.92 -0.29
C ASP A 260 23.19 2.99 -0.28
N GLY A 261 22.44 2.97 0.84
CA GLY A 261 21.23 2.16 0.97
C GLY A 261 21.53 0.65 0.82
N PRO A 262 20.76 -0.08 0.01
CA PRO A 262 20.92 -1.54 -0.16
C PRO A 262 22.06 -1.94 -1.12
N LEU A 263 22.77 -0.99 -1.74
CA LEU A 263 23.83 -1.30 -2.71
C LEU A 263 24.97 -2.13 -2.06
N GLY A 264 25.23 -3.32 -2.65
CA GLY A 264 26.26 -4.24 -2.17
C GLY A 264 25.97 -4.86 -0.80
N ARG A 265 24.74 -4.84 -0.34
CA ARG A 265 24.31 -5.39 0.94
C ARG A 265 23.24 -6.47 0.74
N GLU A 266 23.31 -7.48 1.56
CA GLU A 266 22.31 -8.55 1.56
C GLU A 266 21.08 -8.13 2.41
N PRO A 267 19.87 -8.55 2.00
CA PRO A 267 18.68 -8.35 2.81
C PRO A 267 18.64 -9.32 3.99
N VAL A 268 17.87 -8.99 5.00
CA VAL A 268 17.49 -9.89 6.08
C VAL A 268 16.14 -10.52 5.74
N CYS A 269 16.02 -11.83 5.93
CA CYS A 269 14.80 -12.58 5.69
C CYS A 269 14.15 -12.93 7.02
N VAL A 270 12.83 -12.72 7.14
CA VAL A 270 12.04 -12.99 8.35
C VAL A 270 10.70 -13.61 7.99
N ALA A 271 10.01 -14.20 8.95
CA ALA A 271 8.69 -14.80 8.78
C ALA A 271 8.68 -15.89 7.69
N ASP A 272 9.60 -16.85 7.73
CA ASP A 272 9.60 -17.99 6.81
C ASP A 272 8.35 -18.86 7.05
N CYS A 273 7.57 -19.07 6.01
CA CYS A 273 6.35 -19.88 6.03
C CYS A 273 6.41 -21.06 5.01
N GLY A 274 7.58 -21.60 4.79
CA GLY A 274 7.81 -22.80 3.97
C GLY A 274 7.54 -22.55 2.49
N LYS A 275 6.46 -23.12 1.92
CA LYS A 275 6.12 -23.00 0.49
C LYS A 275 5.08 -21.93 0.18
N LYS A 276 4.55 -21.23 1.17
CA LYS A 276 3.54 -20.20 1.01
C LYS A 276 4.19 -18.92 0.51
N ILE A 277 3.49 -18.16 -0.32
CA ILE A 277 4.01 -16.88 -0.85
C ILE A 277 3.42 -15.73 -0.04
N SER A 278 4.27 -14.89 0.50
CA SER A 278 3.87 -13.65 1.15
C SER A 278 3.23 -12.69 0.14
N THR A 279 2.10 -12.11 0.51
CA THR A 279 1.30 -11.24 -0.36
C THR A 279 1.12 -9.84 0.19
N PHE A 280 1.28 -9.70 1.50
CA PHE A 280 1.04 -8.45 2.22
C PHE A 280 2.08 -8.23 3.32
N ILE A 281 2.49 -6.98 3.50
CA ILE A 281 3.37 -6.52 4.58
C ILE A 281 2.75 -5.28 5.21
N GLU A 282 2.65 -5.28 6.54
CA GLU A 282 2.26 -4.11 7.31
C GLU A 282 3.18 -3.96 8.53
N PRO A 283 3.80 -2.80 8.75
CA PRO A 283 4.64 -2.56 9.92
C PRO A 283 3.77 -2.35 11.16
N LEU A 284 4.21 -2.88 12.28
CA LEU A 284 3.62 -2.54 13.58
C LEU A 284 4.16 -1.19 14.02
N THR A 285 3.26 -0.22 14.14
CA THR A 285 3.61 1.17 14.47
C THR A 285 4.31 1.26 15.83
N GLY A 286 5.48 1.87 15.87
CA GLY A 286 6.29 2.03 17.09
C GLY A 286 7.16 0.84 17.46
N GLU A 287 7.10 -0.25 16.68
CA GLU A 287 7.86 -1.46 16.92
C GLU A 287 8.78 -1.82 15.73
N LYS A 288 9.78 -2.65 15.97
CA LYS A 288 10.61 -3.24 14.91
C LYS A 288 10.01 -4.58 14.47
N ALA A 289 8.73 -4.59 14.20
CA ALA A 289 7.97 -5.80 13.86
C ALA A 289 7.08 -5.55 12.66
N ILE A 290 6.75 -6.62 11.96
CA ILE A 290 5.88 -6.61 10.78
C ILE A 290 4.85 -7.74 10.84
N PHE A 291 3.65 -7.45 10.35
CA PHE A 291 2.71 -8.49 9.96
C PHE A 291 2.99 -8.92 8.52
N VAL A 292 3.06 -10.21 8.30
CA VAL A 292 3.25 -10.81 6.97
C VAL A 292 2.06 -11.71 6.66
N GLY A 293 1.28 -11.32 5.66
CA GLY A 293 0.16 -12.13 5.16
C GLY A 293 0.58 -13.00 3.98
N PHE A 294 0.11 -14.23 3.94
CA PHE A 294 0.42 -15.23 2.91
C PHE A 294 -0.78 -15.56 2.03
N ASN A 295 -0.52 -16.19 0.90
CA ASN A 295 -1.51 -16.51 -0.13
C ASN A 295 -2.57 -17.56 0.28
N ASP A 296 -2.41 -18.21 1.42
CA ASP A 296 -3.36 -19.16 2.00
C ASP A 296 -4.16 -18.58 3.19
N GLY A 297 -3.97 -17.29 3.49
CA GLY A 297 -4.63 -16.63 4.60
C GLY A 297 -3.84 -16.63 5.92
N THR A 298 -2.71 -17.34 5.99
CA THR A 298 -1.83 -17.28 7.17
C THR A 298 -1.30 -15.86 7.37
N VAL A 299 -1.23 -15.42 8.62
CA VAL A 299 -0.59 -14.16 9.03
C VAL A 299 0.45 -14.46 10.11
N LEU A 300 1.67 -13.97 9.92
CA LEU A 300 2.74 -14.06 10.92
C LEU A 300 3.11 -12.66 11.42
N LEU A 301 3.39 -12.56 12.70
CA LEU A 301 4.05 -11.40 13.31
C LEU A 301 5.53 -11.75 13.52
N SER A 302 6.44 -10.93 12.98
CA SER A 302 7.89 -11.17 13.05
C SER A 302 8.65 -9.90 13.42
#